data_fa78458ba345984bcedb3c826bed20d9
#
_entry.id   fa78458ba345984bcedb3c826bed20d9
#
_cell.length_a   1.000
_cell.length_b   1.000
_cell.length_c   1.000
_cell.angle_alpha   90.00
_cell.angle_beta   90.00
_cell.angle_gamma   90.00
#
_symmetry.space_group_name_H-M   'P 1'
#
loop_
_entity.id
_entity.type
_entity.pdbx_description
1 polymer ?
#
loop_
_entity_poly.entity_id
_entity_poly.type
_entity_poly.pdbx_seq_one_letter_code
_entity_poly.pdbx_strand_id
1 'polypeptide(L)'
;VALEEGGPLLPTAKVLLQFPTAQNEEVLVKVGVSAVDMDGARKNVEAEIPGWDFDGVRSAARQAWNDYLSKIDIRTQNADQRTMFYTALYHTGLQPNLFTDADGRYFGMDLKPHQGSVDEPVYTIFSLWDTFRAYHPLMTIIDPELNEAFIRSLVQKEKEGGVFPMW
;
A
#
# COMPACT_ATOMS: atom_id res chain seq x y z
N VAL A 1 11.31 -15.40 19.07
CA VAL A 1 11.15 -14.65 20.33
C VAL A 1 9.67 -14.30 20.41
N ALA A 2 8.94 -14.95 21.34
CA ALA A 2 7.58 -14.54 21.65
C ALA A 2 7.69 -13.21 22.41
N LEU A 3 7.14 -12.15 21.83
CA LEU A 3 6.85 -10.94 22.60
C LEU A 3 5.72 -11.30 23.57
N GLU A 4 5.93 -11.11 24.86
CA GLU A 4 4.83 -11.21 25.82
C GLU A 4 3.76 -10.18 25.43
N GLU A 5 2.51 -10.61 25.34
CA GLU A 5 1.36 -9.71 25.16
C GLU A 5 1.25 -8.80 26.38
N GLY A 6 1.84 -7.63 26.30
CA GLY A 6 1.90 -6.67 27.40
C GLY A 6 1.33 -5.35 27.02
N GLY A 7 0.22 -4.98 27.57
CA GLY A 7 -0.30 -3.63 27.75
C GLY A 7 -0.39 -2.71 26.52
N PRO A 8 -1.08 -1.58 26.61
CA PRO A 8 -1.18 -0.64 25.50
C PRO A 8 0.21 -0.11 25.13
N LEU A 9 0.62 -0.31 23.86
CA LEU A 9 1.84 0.28 23.34
C LEU A 9 1.74 1.81 23.47
N LEU A 10 2.64 2.39 24.23
CA LEU A 10 2.75 3.85 24.29
C LEU A 10 3.15 4.38 22.89
N PRO A 11 2.70 5.57 22.48
CA PRO A 11 3.00 6.15 21.16
C PRO A 11 4.49 6.29 20.84
N THR A 12 5.35 6.11 21.85
CA THR A 12 6.82 6.23 21.77
C THR A 12 7.55 4.94 22.09
N ALA A 13 6.85 3.78 22.09
CA ALA A 13 7.48 2.50 22.35
C ALA A 13 8.56 2.17 21.30
N LYS A 14 9.76 1.83 21.79
CA LYS A 14 10.87 1.34 20.96
C LYS A 14 11.15 -0.10 21.34
N VAL A 15 11.30 -0.96 20.35
CA VAL A 15 11.65 -2.37 20.56
C VAL A 15 13.05 -2.60 20.02
N LEU A 16 13.92 -3.17 20.84
CA LEU A 16 15.24 -3.62 20.47
C LEU A 16 15.26 -5.16 20.40
N LEU A 17 15.51 -5.69 19.23
CA LEU A 17 15.64 -7.13 19.01
C LEU A 17 17.14 -7.47 18.91
N GLN A 18 17.60 -8.43 19.71
CA GLN A 18 18.98 -8.92 19.68
C GLN A 18 18.99 -10.39 19.25
N PHE A 19 19.80 -10.70 18.25
CA PHE A 19 19.97 -12.05 17.74
C PHE A 19 21.41 -12.49 17.93
N PRO A 20 21.70 -13.64 18.56
CA PRO A 20 23.02 -14.24 18.53
C PRO A 20 23.25 -14.81 17.12
N THR A 21 24.07 -14.15 16.33
CA THR A 21 24.34 -14.55 14.94
C THR A 21 25.78 -14.96 14.76
N ALA A 22 26.03 -15.96 13.90
CA ALA A 22 27.36 -16.32 13.42
C ALA A 22 27.81 -15.38 12.29
N GLN A 23 29.06 -15.45 11.88
CA GLN A 23 29.56 -14.67 10.75
C GLN A 23 28.83 -15.07 9.46
N ASN A 24 28.28 -14.09 8.74
CA ASN A 24 27.49 -14.24 7.50
C ASN A 24 26.15 -14.99 7.69
N GLU A 25 25.64 -15.09 8.89
CA GLU A 25 24.29 -15.60 9.11
C GLU A 25 23.25 -14.56 8.67
N GLU A 26 22.29 -14.98 7.84
CA GLU A 26 21.22 -14.11 7.35
C GLU A 26 20.07 -14.07 8.36
N VAL A 27 19.59 -12.86 8.66
CA VAL A 27 18.39 -12.64 9.47
C VAL A 27 17.29 -12.07 8.60
N LEU A 28 16.21 -12.82 8.41
CA LEU A 28 15.05 -12.38 7.66
C LEU A 28 14.02 -11.75 8.60
N VAL A 29 13.48 -10.62 8.20
CA VAL A 29 12.44 -9.88 8.95
C VAL A 29 11.26 -9.63 8.04
N LYS A 30 10.04 -9.89 8.56
CA LYS A 30 8.77 -9.48 7.95
C LYS A 30 8.12 -8.43 8.83
N VAL A 31 7.56 -7.40 8.22
CA VAL A 31 6.85 -6.34 8.93
C VAL A 31 5.44 -6.23 8.36
N GLY A 32 4.44 -6.37 9.22
CA GLY A 32 3.04 -6.11 8.90
C GLY A 32 2.62 -4.76 9.43
N VAL A 33 1.72 -4.11 8.69
CA VAL A 33 1.10 -2.84 9.08
C VAL A 33 -0.40 -2.98 8.94
N SER A 34 -1.14 -2.36 9.84
CA SER A 34 -2.58 -2.18 9.77
C SER A 34 -2.94 -0.87 10.45
N ALA A 35 -3.95 -0.20 9.93
CA ALA A 35 -4.51 0.97 10.60
C ALA A 35 -5.54 0.59 11.67
N VAL A 36 -5.95 -0.69 11.72
CA VAL A 36 -7.00 -1.18 12.62
C VAL A 36 -6.42 -1.70 13.92
N ASP A 37 -5.61 -2.76 13.86
CA ASP A 37 -5.00 -3.40 15.03
C ASP A 37 -3.84 -4.34 14.68
N MET A 38 -3.21 -4.93 15.71
CA MET A 38 -2.11 -5.88 15.55
C MET A 38 -2.54 -7.19 14.88
N ASP A 39 -3.79 -7.62 15.06
CA ASP A 39 -4.31 -8.81 14.42
C ASP A 39 -4.47 -8.60 12.90
N GLY A 40 -4.95 -7.43 12.48
CA GLY A 40 -4.95 -7.00 11.09
C GLY A 40 -3.55 -7.02 10.49
N ALA A 41 -2.57 -6.42 11.16
CA ALA A 41 -1.18 -6.40 10.70
C ALA A 41 -0.60 -7.82 10.54
N ARG A 42 -0.90 -8.75 11.44
CA ARG A 42 -0.50 -10.16 11.33
C ARG A 42 -1.14 -10.83 10.14
N LYS A 43 -2.46 -10.68 9.96
CA LYS A 43 -3.20 -11.24 8.83
C LYS A 43 -2.69 -10.73 7.49
N ASN A 44 -2.34 -9.44 7.42
CA ASN A 44 -1.75 -8.85 6.21
C ASN A 44 -0.43 -9.53 5.84
N VAL A 45 0.48 -9.71 6.81
CA VAL A 45 1.75 -10.42 6.55
C VAL A 45 1.51 -11.87 6.16
N GLU A 46 0.60 -12.57 6.82
CA GLU A 46 0.30 -13.98 6.52
C GLU A 46 -0.31 -14.16 5.13
N ALA A 47 -1.16 -13.22 4.71
CA ALA A 47 -1.78 -13.25 3.39
C ALA A 47 -0.79 -12.87 2.27
N GLU A 48 0.01 -11.82 2.47
CA GLU A 48 0.88 -11.27 1.43
C GLU A 48 2.23 -11.99 1.34
N ILE A 49 2.78 -12.42 2.49
CA ILE A 49 4.10 -13.06 2.58
C ILE A 49 4.00 -14.33 3.45
N PRO A 50 3.31 -15.39 2.99
CA PRO A 50 3.09 -16.60 3.82
C PRO A 50 4.37 -17.35 4.15
N GLY A 51 5.38 -17.29 3.29
CA GLY A 51 6.69 -17.98 3.46
C GLY A 51 7.83 -17.05 3.85
N TRP A 52 9.05 -17.60 3.86
CA TRP A 52 10.32 -16.89 4.08
C TRP A 52 11.19 -16.89 2.82
N ASP A 53 10.57 -16.97 1.64
CA ASP A 53 11.24 -16.90 0.34
C ASP A 53 11.43 -15.44 -0.08
N PHE A 54 12.56 -14.86 0.32
CA PHE A 54 12.91 -13.48 -0.03
C PHE A 54 13.02 -13.26 -1.53
N ASP A 55 13.62 -14.17 -2.26
CA ASP A 55 13.82 -14.04 -3.71
C ASP A 55 12.50 -14.17 -4.46
N GLY A 56 11.59 -15.02 -4.00
CA GLY A 56 10.23 -15.12 -4.51
C GLY A 56 9.44 -13.82 -4.31
N VAL A 57 9.49 -13.24 -3.11
CA VAL A 57 8.83 -11.95 -2.82
C VAL A 57 9.42 -10.82 -3.68
N ARG A 58 10.76 -10.75 -3.81
CA ARG A 58 11.43 -9.78 -4.69
C ARG A 58 11.00 -9.92 -6.14
N SER A 59 10.90 -11.15 -6.62
CA SER A 59 10.49 -11.44 -7.99
C SER A 59 9.03 -11.08 -8.24
N ALA A 60 8.12 -11.38 -7.30
CA ALA A 60 6.71 -11.01 -7.36
C ALA A 60 6.52 -9.48 -7.36
N ALA A 61 7.22 -8.76 -6.49
CA ALA A 61 7.19 -7.30 -6.45
C ALA A 61 7.70 -6.68 -7.77
N ARG A 62 8.78 -7.23 -8.33
CA ARG A 62 9.29 -6.81 -9.64
C ARG A 62 8.28 -7.04 -10.76
N GLN A 63 7.58 -8.19 -10.74
CA GLN A 63 6.55 -8.49 -11.73
C GLN A 63 5.38 -7.50 -11.61
N ALA A 64 4.87 -7.26 -10.41
CA ALA A 64 3.78 -6.31 -10.18
C ALA A 64 4.12 -4.89 -10.71
N TRP A 65 5.34 -4.42 -10.47
CA TRP A 65 5.80 -3.15 -11.03
C TRP A 65 5.93 -3.18 -12.57
N ASN A 66 6.41 -4.28 -13.14
CA ASN A 66 6.48 -4.42 -14.60
C ASN A 66 5.09 -4.40 -15.23
N ASP A 67 4.10 -5.07 -14.61
CA ASP A 67 2.72 -5.09 -15.09
C ASP A 67 2.10 -3.69 -15.05
N TYR A 68 2.33 -2.94 -13.95
CA TYR A 68 1.89 -1.55 -13.85
C TYR A 68 2.54 -0.64 -14.90
N LEU A 69 3.86 -0.69 -15.04
CA LEU A 69 4.61 0.15 -15.96
C LEU A 69 4.35 -0.19 -17.43
N SER A 70 3.99 -1.44 -17.73
CA SER A 70 3.66 -1.89 -19.09
C SER A 70 2.32 -1.39 -19.62
N LYS A 71 1.51 -0.71 -18.79
CA LYS A 71 0.27 -0.06 -19.24
C LYS A 71 0.52 1.00 -20.31
N ILE A 72 1.73 1.56 -20.37
CA ILE A 72 2.17 2.46 -21.43
C ILE A 72 3.50 1.97 -22.00
N ASP A 73 3.52 1.64 -23.28
CA ASP A 73 4.75 1.34 -24.00
C ASP A 73 5.20 2.53 -24.85
N ILE A 74 6.38 3.06 -24.57
CA ILE A 74 6.96 4.16 -25.36
C ILE A 74 8.11 3.68 -26.23
N ARG A 75 8.17 4.23 -27.43
CA ARG A 75 9.27 3.98 -28.39
C ARG A 75 10.08 5.25 -28.55
N THR A 76 11.33 5.22 -28.11
CA THR A 76 12.31 6.31 -28.26
C THR A 76 13.70 5.70 -28.41
N GLN A 77 14.56 6.39 -29.19
CA GLN A 77 15.98 6.04 -29.29
C GLN A 77 16.82 6.72 -28.18
N ASN A 78 16.24 7.64 -27.41
CA ASN A 78 16.91 8.32 -26.33
C ASN A 78 16.68 7.57 -25.00
N ALA A 79 17.74 6.97 -24.47
CA ALA A 79 17.70 6.20 -23.22
C ALA A 79 17.28 7.07 -22.01
N ASP A 80 17.72 8.34 -21.96
CA ASP A 80 17.39 9.23 -20.86
C ASP A 80 15.89 9.58 -20.85
N GLN A 81 15.31 9.85 -22.04
CA GLN A 81 13.87 10.05 -22.16
C GLN A 81 13.07 8.84 -21.68
N ARG A 82 13.52 7.64 -22.05
CA ARG A 82 12.88 6.40 -21.60
C ARG A 82 12.96 6.28 -20.08
N THR A 83 14.11 6.50 -19.50
CA THR A 83 14.31 6.44 -18.05
C THR A 83 13.44 7.48 -17.34
N MET A 84 13.43 8.73 -17.79
CA MET A 84 12.61 9.79 -17.22
C MET A 84 11.12 9.44 -17.27
N PHE A 85 10.65 8.92 -18.40
CA PHE A 85 9.24 8.55 -18.56
C PHE A 85 8.82 7.45 -17.58
N TYR A 86 9.54 6.34 -17.53
CA TYR A 86 9.17 5.25 -16.64
C TYR A 86 9.41 5.58 -15.16
N THR A 87 10.36 6.43 -14.83
CA THR A 87 10.52 6.98 -13.48
C THR A 87 9.31 7.83 -13.08
N ALA A 88 8.84 8.69 -13.96
CA ALA A 88 7.63 9.48 -13.72
C ALA A 88 6.39 8.58 -13.58
N LEU A 89 6.22 7.59 -14.44
CA LEU A 89 5.12 6.62 -14.35
C LEU A 89 5.20 5.80 -13.05
N TYR A 90 6.39 5.36 -12.63
CA TYR A 90 6.60 4.70 -11.35
C TYR A 90 6.10 5.57 -10.17
N HIS A 91 6.44 6.86 -10.17
CA HIS A 91 5.97 7.77 -9.13
C HIS A 91 4.45 7.90 -9.06
N THR A 92 3.73 7.74 -10.16
CA THR A 92 2.26 7.74 -10.16
C THR A 92 1.66 6.51 -9.46
N GLY A 93 2.41 5.43 -9.34
CA GLY A 93 1.98 4.20 -8.65
C GLY A 93 2.29 4.15 -7.16
N LEU A 94 2.96 5.18 -6.58
CA LEU A 94 3.32 5.19 -5.17
C LEU A 94 2.16 5.55 -4.24
N GLN A 95 1.20 6.32 -4.72
CA GLN A 95 -0.01 6.76 -4.00
C GLN A 95 -1.15 6.97 -4.98
N PRO A 96 -2.42 6.77 -4.59
CA PRO A 96 -2.93 6.34 -3.27
C PRO A 96 -2.57 4.91 -2.89
N ASN A 97 -2.50 4.64 -1.59
CA ASN A 97 -2.18 3.32 -1.05
C ASN A 97 -3.45 2.51 -0.73
N LEU A 98 -3.37 1.21 -0.90
CA LEU A 98 -4.36 0.29 -0.36
C LEU A 98 -4.42 0.43 1.17
N PHE A 99 -5.62 0.59 1.72
CA PHE A 99 -5.83 0.84 3.15
C PHE A 99 -6.72 -0.21 3.82
N THR A 100 -7.30 -1.10 3.05
CA THR A 100 -8.07 -2.23 3.55
C THR A 100 -7.14 -3.36 3.92
N ASP A 101 -7.30 -3.92 5.12
CA ASP A 101 -6.61 -5.13 5.57
C ASP A 101 -7.06 -6.36 4.78
N ALA A 102 -6.28 -7.44 4.83
CA ALA A 102 -6.56 -8.69 4.14
C ALA A 102 -7.88 -9.36 4.57
N ASP A 103 -8.41 -9.01 5.74
CA ASP A 103 -9.71 -9.46 6.23
C ASP A 103 -10.87 -8.49 5.90
N GLY A 104 -10.60 -7.47 5.08
CA GLY A 104 -11.58 -6.48 4.64
C GLY A 104 -11.81 -5.33 5.61
N ARG A 105 -11.16 -5.30 6.77
CA ARG A 105 -11.29 -4.19 7.73
C ARG A 105 -10.44 -2.99 7.31
N TYR A 106 -10.86 -1.80 7.71
CA TYR A 106 -10.11 -0.55 7.54
C TYR A 106 -10.50 0.45 8.64
N PHE A 107 -9.73 1.50 8.79
CA PHE A 107 -9.99 2.57 9.73
C PHE A 107 -10.61 3.77 9.01
N GLY A 108 -11.83 4.14 9.39
CA GLY A 108 -12.64 5.14 8.69
C GLY A 108 -12.31 6.59 9.06
N MET A 109 -12.87 7.52 8.31
CA MET A 109 -12.75 8.97 8.57
C MET A 109 -13.44 9.42 9.86
N ASP A 110 -14.36 8.61 10.40
CA ASP A 110 -14.98 8.80 11.73
C ASP A 110 -14.10 8.30 12.87
N LEU A 111 -12.85 7.92 12.58
CA LEU A 111 -11.86 7.39 13.52
C LEU A 111 -12.31 6.07 14.19
N LYS A 112 -13.02 5.23 13.46
CA LYS A 112 -13.46 3.91 13.91
C LYS A 112 -13.06 2.81 12.92
N PRO A 113 -12.87 1.57 13.41
CA PRO A 113 -12.75 0.41 12.55
C PRO A 113 -14.08 0.11 11.84
N HIS A 114 -14.00 -0.19 10.55
CA HIS A 114 -15.11 -0.62 9.72
C HIS A 114 -14.82 -1.98 9.10
N GLN A 115 -15.89 -2.71 8.76
CA GLN A 115 -15.83 -3.91 7.93
C GLN A 115 -16.28 -3.53 6.53
N GLY A 116 -15.37 -3.60 5.58
CA GLY A 116 -15.61 -3.48 4.15
C GLY A 116 -15.42 -4.80 3.42
N SER A 117 -15.13 -4.74 2.14
CA SER A 117 -14.84 -5.88 1.28
C SER A 117 -13.43 -5.79 0.71
N VAL A 118 -12.76 -6.94 0.58
CA VAL A 118 -11.49 -7.03 -0.13
C VAL A 118 -11.63 -6.81 -1.65
N ASP A 119 -12.82 -7.07 -2.20
CA ASP A 119 -13.14 -6.86 -3.62
C ASP A 119 -13.43 -5.39 -3.94
N GLU A 120 -13.78 -4.59 -2.92
CA GLU A 120 -13.98 -3.15 -3.02
C GLU A 120 -13.13 -2.41 -1.98
N PRO A 121 -11.81 -2.43 -2.14
CA PRO A 121 -10.89 -1.89 -1.15
C PRO A 121 -10.99 -0.36 -1.03
N VAL A 122 -10.71 0.13 0.17
CA VAL A 122 -10.54 1.55 0.46
C VAL A 122 -9.09 1.95 0.25
N TYR A 123 -8.89 3.10 -0.40
CA TYR A 123 -7.59 3.68 -0.65
C TYR A 123 -7.38 4.96 0.17
N THR A 124 -6.13 5.29 0.42
CA THR A 124 -5.75 6.51 1.14
C THR A 124 -4.44 7.06 0.61
N ILE A 125 -4.15 8.11 0.82
CA ILE A 125 -3.73 9.50 0.73
C ILE A 125 -3.91 9.96 -0.71
N PHE A 126 -4.83 10.88 -0.94
CA PHE A 126 -5.18 11.33 -2.30
C PHE A 126 -4.51 12.64 -2.69
N SER A 127 -4.39 13.61 -1.78
CA SER A 127 -3.91 14.96 -2.09
C SER A 127 -4.57 15.56 -3.35
N LEU A 128 -5.90 15.74 -3.29
CA LEU A 128 -6.73 16.01 -4.47
C LEU A 128 -6.34 17.28 -5.21
N TRP A 129 -5.83 18.29 -4.52
CA TRP A 129 -5.38 19.54 -5.16
C TRP A 129 -4.11 19.39 -6.00
N ASP A 130 -3.37 18.29 -5.82
CA ASP A 130 -2.25 17.92 -6.69
C ASP A 130 -2.71 17.01 -7.83
N THR A 131 -3.51 15.98 -7.49
CA THR A 131 -3.81 14.88 -8.40
C THR A 131 -4.89 15.20 -9.44
N PHE A 132 -5.73 16.23 -9.22
CA PHE A 132 -6.80 16.60 -10.13
C PHE A 132 -6.31 17.04 -11.53
N ARG A 133 -5.12 17.61 -11.61
CA ARG A 133 -4.59 18.21 -12.84
C ARG A 133 -4.25 17.19 -13.90
N ALA A 134 -3.57 16.12 -13.51
CA ALA A 134 -3.07 15.14 -14.49
C ALA A 134 -3.22 13.69 -14.03
N TYR A 135 -3.06 13.39 -12.73
CA TYR A 135 -3.07 12.03 -12.25
C TYR A 135 -4.42 11.32 -12.48
N HIS A 136 -5.53 11.87 -11.96
CA HIS A 136 -6.84 11.28 -12.20
C HIS A 136 -7.24 11.27 -13.68
N PRO A 137 -7.03 12.33 -14.47
CA PRO A 137 -7.21 12.25 -15.92
C PRO A 137 -6.37 11.16 -16.59
N LEU A 138 -5.11 10.95 -16.17
CA LEU A 138 -4.29 9.85 -16.68
C LEU A 138 -4.90 8.49 -16.31
N MET A 139 -5.32 8.30 -15.06
CA MET A 139 -5.92 7.04 -14.59
C MET A 139 -7.23 6.70 -15.35
N THR A 140 -8.02 7.66 -15.78
CA THR A 140 -9.18 7.39 -16.61
C THR A 140 -8.85 6.76 -17.97
N ILE A 141 -7.59 6.88 -18.41
CA ILE A 141 -7.11 6.35 -19.70
C ILE A 141 -6.40 5.01 -19.50
N ILE A 142 -5.48 4.93 -18.53
CA ILE A 142 -4.59 3.78 -18.38
C ILE A 142 -5.07 2.75 -17.37
N ASP A 143 -5.95 3.16 -16.43
CA ASP A 143 -6.48 2.29 -15.37
C ASP A 143 -7.84 2.80 -14.86
N PRO A 144 -8.89 2.75 -15.68
CA PRO A 144 -10.20 3.26 -15.32
C PRO A 144 -10.81 2.52 -14.12
N GLU A 145 -10.55 1.23 -13.96
CA GLU A 145 -11.05 0.42 -12.83
C GLU A 145 -10.42 0.88 -11.50
N LEU A 146 -9.12 1.13 -11.49
CA LEU A 146 -8.44 1.67 -10.31
C LEU A 146 -8.94 3.09 -9.99
N ASN A 147 -9.14 3.93 -11.02
CA ASN A 147 -9.67 5.27 -10.82
C ASN A 147 -11.10 5.25 -10.24
N GLU A 148 -11.93 4.30 -10.67
CA GLU A 148 -13.27 4.09 -10.07
C GLU A 148 -13.17 3.66 -8.61
N ALA A 149 -12.24 2.78 -8.26
CA ALA A 149 -11.99 2.37 -6.87
C ALA A 149 -11.57 3.56 -5.99
N PHE A 150 -10.79 4.49 -6.53
CA PHE A 150 -10.44 5.73 -5.84
C PHE A 150 -11.69 6.61 -5.58
N ILE A 151 -12.55 6.74 -6.58
CA ILE A 151 -13.81 7.51 -6.44
C ILE A 151 -14.70 6.86 -5.37
N ARG A 152 -14.86 5.53 -5.39
CA ARG A 152 -15.60 4.81 -4.34
C ARG A 152 -15.04 5.09 -2.95
N SER A 153 -13.71 5.08 -2.82
CA SER A 153 -13.05 5.39 -1.55
C SER A 153 -13.34 6.81 -1.06
N LEU A 154 -13.34 7.80 -1.95
CA LEU A 154 -13.68 9.18 -1.60
C LEU A 154 -15.14 9.33 -1.17
N VAL A 155 -16.07 8.67 -1.85
CA VAL A 155 -17.49 8.64 -1.47
C VAL A 155 -17.68 7.93 -0.13
N GLN A 156 -16.94 6.85 0.13
CA GLN A 156 -16.99 6.17 1.43
C GLN A 156 -16.50 7.07 2.56
N LYS A 157 -15.40 7.76 2.35
CA LYS A 157 -14.86 8.72 3.33
C LYS A 157 -15.81 9.89 3.61
N GLU A 158 -16.53 10.37 2.60
CA GLU A 158 -17.57 11.39 2.78
C GLU A 158 -18.71 10.88 3.66
N LYS A 159 -19.19 9.67 3.43
CA LYS A 159 -20.25 9.06 4.25
C LYS A 159 -19.85 8.91 5.73
N GLU A 160 -18.59 8.64 6.00
CA GLU A 160 -18.06 8.46 7.35
C GLU A 160 -17.74 9.81 8.03
N GLY A 161 -17.12 10.73 7.31
CA GLY A 161 -16.64 12.01 7.83
C GLY A 161 -17.60 13.19 7.61
N GLY A 162 -18.65 13.01 6.81
CA GLY A 162 -19.64 14.07 6.50
C GLY A 162 -19.16 15.12 5.50
N VAL A 163 -17.92 15.03 5.02
CA VAL A 163 -17.35 15.92 3.99
C VAL A 163 -16.36 15.13 3.14
N PHE A 164 -16.21 15.54 1.87
CA PHE A 164 -15.16 14.96 1.03
C PHE A 164 -13.78 15.34 1.58
N PRO A 165 -12.88 14.35 1.77
CA PRO A 165 -11.54 14.65 2.25
C PRO A 165 -10.73 15.37 1.17
N MET A 166 -9.82 16.21 1.62
CA MET A 166 -8.83 16.87 0.76
C MET A 166 -7.55 16.03 0.62
N TRP A 167 -7.32 15.13 1.61
CA TRP A 167 -6.18 14.21 1.73
C TRP A 167 -6.64 12.75 1.73
#